data_3a485d0ae0685e39d117335748217900
#
_entry.id   3a485d0ae0685e39d117335748217900
#
_cell.length_a   1.000
_cell.length_b   1.000
_cell.length_c   1.000
_cell.angle_alpha   90.00
_cell.angle_beta   90.00
_cell.angle_gamma   90.00
#
_symmetry.space_group_name_H-M   'P 1'
#
loop_
_entity.id
_entity.type
_entity.pdbx_description
1 polymer ?
#
loop_
_entity_poly.entity_id
_entity_poly.type
_entity_poly.pdbx_seq_one_letter_code
_entity_poly.pdbx_strand_id
1 'polypeptide(L)' 'MNQLKITLVRSFSGTTQRQRATLRGLGLRKRLSTVVVEDTPSTRGMLGKVVHLVDFEEVQE' A
#
# COMPACT_ATOMS: atom_id res chain seq x y z
N MET A 1 -0.69 -10.84 15.98
CA MET A 1 -1.15 -9.56 15.44
C MET A 1 -1.39 -9.70 13.94
N ASN A 2 -2.34 -8.96 13.42
CA ASN A 2 -2.65 -9.03 12.01
C ASN A 2 -1.71 -8.14 11.20
N GLN A 3 -1.39 -8.59 10.01
CA GLN A 3 -0.56 -7.83 9.07
C GLN A 3 -1.29 -7.71 7.76
N LEU A 4 -0.91 -6.73 6.96
CA LEU A 4 -1.43 -6.52 5.62
C LEU A 4 -0.31 -6.71 4.62
N LYS A 5 -0.56 -7.57 3.65
CA LYS A 5 0.33 -7.75 2.50
C LYS A 5 -0.20 -6.92 1.36
N ILE A 6 0.56 -5.93 0.94
CA ILE A 6 0.14 -4.95 -0.05
C ILE A 6 1.03 -5.06 -1.26
N THR A 7 0.41 -5.17 -2.43
CA THR A 7 1.12 -5.25 -3.70
C THR A 7 0.67 -4.11 -4.59
N LEU A 8 1.62 -3.34 -5.11
CA LEU A 8 1.32 -2.26 -6.05
C LEU A 8 1.06 -2.86 -7.42
N VAL A 9 -0.18 -2.83 -7.87
CA VAL A 9 -0.58 -3.44 -9.15
C VAL A 9 -0.60 -2.44 -10.30
N ARG A 10 -0.60 -1.14 -10.00
CA ARG A 10 -0.55 -0.10 -11.02
C ARG A 10 0.76 0.67 -10.93
N SER A 11 1.24 1.18 -12.07
CA SER A 11 2.47 1.94 -12.10
C SER A 11 2.26 3.32 -11.44
N PHE A 12 3.36 3.99 -11.11
CA PHE A 12 3.30 5.36 -10.60
C PHE A 12 2.84 6.37 -11.67
N SER A 13 2.89 5.98 -12.92
CA SER A 13 2.45 6.84 -14.02
C SER A 13 0.97 7.18 -13.83
N GLY A 14 0.65 8.46 -13.89
CA GLY A 14 -0.73 8.93 -13.69
C GLY A 14 -1.13 9.11 -12.24
N THR A 15 -0.26 8.84 -11.28
CA THR A 15 -0.57 9.08 -9.88
C THR A 15 -0.21 10.52 -9.49
N THR A 16 -0.94 11.05 -8.49
CA THR A 16 -0.62 12.38 -7.95
C THR A 16 0.59 12.28 -7.02
N GLN A 17 1.18 13.45 -6.72
CA GLN A 17 2.28 13.48 -5.76
C GLN A 17 1.86 12.97 -4.38
N ARG A 18 0.64 13.27 -3.97
CA ARG A 18 0.11 12.78 -2.69
C ARG A 18 0.01 11.27 -2.69
N GLN A 19 -0.48 10.69 -3.77
CA GLN A 19 -0.58 9.25 -3.90
C GLN A 19 0.81 8.59 -3.87
N ARG A 20 1.77 9.19 -4.57
CA ARG A 20 3.15 8.70 -4.55
C ARG A 20 3.75 8.74 -3.15
N ALA A 21 3.52 9.84 -2.43
CA ALA A 21 4.02 9.98 -1.07
C ALA A 21 3.41 8.90 -0.16
N THR A 22 2.12 8.63 -0.33
CA THR A 22 1.43 7.59 0.44
C THR A 22 2.02 6.22 0.13
N LEU A 23 2.23 5.92 -1.15
CA LEU A 23 2.82 4.64 -1.56
C LEU A 23 4.23 4.47 -1.01
N ARG A 24 5.04 5.53 -1.03
CA ARG A 24 6.37 5.51 -0.44
C ARG A 24 6.31 5.30 1.07
N GLY A 25 5.36 5.92 1.73
CA GLY A 25 5.16 5.73 3.16
C GLY A 25 4.79 4.30 3.51
N LEU A 26 4.14 3.59 2.60
CA LEU A 26 3.84 2.17 2.76
C LEU A 26 5.03 1.29 2.39
N GLY A 27 6.05 1.84 1.72
CA GLY A 27 7.21 1.07 1.31
C GLY A 27 7.17 0.58 -0.13
N LEU A 28 6.15 0.96 -0.88
CA LEU A 28 6.01 0.56 -2.29
C LEU A 28 6.79 1.54 -3.17
N ARG A 29 7.66 1.03 -4.01
CA ARG A 29 8.55 1.87 -4.82
C ARG A 29 8.32 1.73 -6.31
N LYS A 30 7.82 0.60 -6.75
CA LYS A 30 7.61 0.36 -8.17
C LYS A 30 6.47 -0.63 -8.34
N ARG A 31 6.00 -0.74 -9.57
CA ARG A 31 4.95 -1.69 -9.91
C ARG A 31 5.35 -3.11 -9.50
N LEU A 32 4.39 -3.83 -8.96
CA LEU A 32 4.53 -5.21 -8.49
C LEU A 32 5.41 -5.34 -7.25
N SER A 33 5.78 -4.23 -6.60
CA SER A 33 6.39 -4.29 -5.28
C SER A 33 5.40 -4.81 -4.27
N THR A 34 5.86 -5.64 -3.36
CA THR A 34 5.04 -6.18 -2.28
C THR A 34 5.67 -5.84 -0.94
N VAL A 35 4.85 -5.39 0.01
CA VAL A 35 5.30 -5.12 1.37
C VAL A 35 4.32 -5.74 2.34
N VAL A 36 4.81 -6.06 3.53
CA VAL A 36 3.98 -6.53 4.64
C VAL A 36 4.10 -5.50 5.75
N VAL A 37 2.96 -4.97 6.18
CA VAL A 37 2.90 -3.93 7.21
C VAL A 37 1.91 -4.34 8.29
N GLU A 38 2.04 -3.76 9.47
CA GLU A 38 1.08 -4.01 10.54
C GLU A 38 -0.28 -3.43 10.20
N ASP A 39 -1.33 -4.14 10.58
CA ASP A 39 -2.70 -3.68 10.39
C ASP A 39 -3.06 -2.72 11.53
N THR A 40 -2.74 -1.46 11.33
CA THR A 40 -3.05 -0.39 12.29
C THR A 40 -3.98 0.63 11.63
N PRO A 41 -4.69 1.45 12.44
CA PRO A 41 -5.52 2.52 11.86
C PRO A 41 -4.71 3.46 10.96
N SER A 42 -3.46 3.75 11.31
CA SER A 42 -2.60 4.59 10.46
C SER A 42 -2.35 3.95 9.11
N THR A 43 -2.00 2.67 9.09
CA THR A 43 -1.75 1.92 7.86
C THR A 43 -3.02 1.83 7.02
N ARG A 44 -4.14 1.54 7.65
CA ARG A 44 -5.43 1.49 6.97
C ARG A 44 -5.82 2.82 6.34
N GLY A 45 -5.54 3.92 7.04
CA GLY A 45 -5.79 5.25 6.50
C GLY A 45 -4.94 5.56 5.28
N MET A 46 -3.68 5.19 5.31
CA MET A 46 -2.80 5.35 4.15
C MET A 46 -3.25 4.47 2.99
N LEU A 47 -3.57 3.21 3.27
CA LEU A 47 -4.03 2.26 2.27
C LEU A 47 -5.31 2.75 1.60
N GLY A 48 -6.25 3.31 2.36
CA GLY A 48 -7.51 3.80 1.83
C GLY A 48 -7.35 4.89 0.77
N LYS A 49 -6.26 5.64 0.83
CA LYS A 49 -5.99 6.70 -0.15
C LYS A 49 -5.53 6.16 -1.50
N VAL A 50 -4.97 4.96 -1.52
CA VAL A 50 -4.39 4.37 -2.73
C VAL A 50 -4.95 2.98 -3.00
N VAL A 51 -6.07 2.62 -2.38
CA VAL A 51 -6.63 1.28 -2.49
C VAL A 51 -6.94 0.89 -3.94
N HIS A 52 -7.25 1.86 -4.78
CA HIS A 52 -7.53 1.63 -6.19
C HIS A 52 -6.27 1.34 -7.02
N LEU A 53 -5.09 1.49 -6.43
CA LEU A 53 -3.81 1.28 -7.11
C LEU A 53 -3.12 0.00 -6.65
N VAL A 54 -3.60 -0.62 -5.59
CA VAL A 54 -2.93 -1.75 -4.96
C VAL A 54 -3.92 -2.88 -4.71
N ASP A 55 -3.38 -4.08 -4.60
CA ASP A 55 -4.08 -5.22 -4.00
C ASP A 55 -3.55 -5.42 -2.59
N PHE A 56 -4.41 -5.86 -1.70
CA PHE A 56 -3.98 -6.17 -0.35
C PHE A 56 -4.75 -7.37 0.18
N GLU A 57 -4.11 -8.06 1.12
CA GLU A 57 -4.77 -9.16 1.82
C GLU A 57 -4.33 -9.16 3.28
N GLU A 58 -5.20 -9.65 4.14
CA GLU A 58 -4.88 -9.78 5.54
C GLU A 58 -4.08 -11.07 5.75
N VAL A 59 -3.00 -10.95 6.50
CA VAL A 59 -2.15 -12.08 6.85
C VAL A 59 -2.19 -12.20 8.36
N GLN A 60 -2.53 -13.37 8.85
CA GLN A 60 -2.52 -13.68 10.28
C GLN A 60 -1.35 -14.58 10.60
N GLU A 61 -0.67 -14.26 11.68
CA GLU A 61 0.35 -15.13 12.21
C GLU A 61 -0.18 -15.98 13.35
#